data_41edd75c787009900b6fd3b2733ae7c4
#
_entry.id   41edd75c787009900b6fd3b2733ae7c4
#
_cell.length_a   1.000
_cell.length_b   1.000
_cell.length_c   1.000
_cell.angle_alpha   90.00
_cell.angle_beta   90.00
_cell.angle_gamma   90.00
#
_symmetry.space_group_name_H-M   'P 1'
#
loop_
_entity.id
_entity.type
_entity.pdbx_description
1 polymer ?
#
loop_
_entity_poly.entity_id
_entity_poly.type
_entity_poly.pdbx_seq_one_letter_code
_entity_poly.pdbx_strand_id
1 'polypeptide(L)'
;PEQYVAVIGDINISPVDLDIGIGEANAKRWLREGKTSFLPEERAWLEQLKNWGLIDTFRSLHPDVSAQYSWFDYRSKGFDDNRGLRIDVIMATPPLAQRCIESAIDYELRGIERPSDHAPVWSVFK
;
A
#
# COMPACT_ATOMS: atom_id res chain seq x y z
N PRO A 1 -12.46 -17.67 4.96
CA PRO A 1 -11.16 -17.15 5.47
C PRO A 1 -10.38 -18.13 6.34
N GLU A 2 -10.87 -19.36 6.51
CA GLU A 2 -10.15 -20.37 7.28
C GLU A 2 -9.00 -21.00 6.50
N GLN A 3 -8.95 -20.82 5.21
CA GLN A 3 -7.91 -21.38 4.33
C GLN A 3 -6.77 -20.39 4.14
N TYR A 4 -5.63 -20.88 3.66
CA TYR A 4 -4.51 -20.04 3.28
C TYR A 4 -4.82 -19.39 1.94
N VAL A 5 -5.16 -18.11 1.97
CA VAL A 5 -5.43 -17.31 0.76
C VAL A 5 -4.66 -16.00 0.86
N ALA A 6 -4.01 -15.62 -0.24
CA ALA A 6 -3.38 -14.32 -0.38
C ALA A 6 -3.97 -13.58 -1.58
N VAL A 7 -4.25 -12.30 -1.41
CA VAL A 7 -4.67 -11.40 -2.49
C VAL A 7 -3.56 -10.36 -2.64
N ILE A 8 -2.98 -10.29 -3.83
CA ILE A 8 -1.76 -9.52 -4.07
C ILE A 8 -1.96 -8.61 -5.28
N GLY A 9 -1.46 -7.41 -5.21
CA GLY A 9 -1.36 -6.56 -6.39
C GLY A 9 -1.58 -5.09 -6.12
N ASP A 10 -1.61 -4.36 -7.23
CA ASP A 10 -1.95 -2.94 -7.25
C ASP A 10 -3.47 -2.81 -7.15
N ILE A 11 -3.93 -2.36 -5.99
CA ILE A 11 -5.37 -2.14 -5.76
C ILE A 11 -5.78 -0.69 -5.96
N ASN A 12 -4.81 0.19 -6.24
CA ASN A 12 -5.02 1.63 -6.40
C ASN A 12 -5.73 2.28 -5.21
N ILE A 13 -5.54 1.73 -4.02
CA ILE A 13 -6.10 2.27 -2.78
C ILE A 13 -5.01 2.30 -1.72
N SER A 14 -4.81 3.47 -1.10
CA SER A 14 -3.99 3.61 0.11
C SER A 14 -4.86 3.27 1.31
N PRO A 15 -4.61 2.13 1.97
CA PRO A 15 -5.54 1.61 2.99
C PRO A 15 -5.79 2.53 4.18
N VAL A 16 -4.74 3.22 4.65
CA VAL A 16 -4.83 4.11 5.80
C VAL A 16 -4.09 5.42 5.53
N ASP A 17 -4.29 6.42 6.37
CA ASP A 17 -3.67 7.75 6.17
C ASP A 17 -2.15 7.71 6.21
N LEU A 18 -1.55 6.80 6.98
CA LEU A 18 -0.09 6.57 6.99
C LEU A 18 0.47 6.24 5.61
N ASP A 19 -0.37 5.74 4.70
CA ASP A 19 0.02 5.32 3.36
C ASP A 19 -0.04 6.45 2.34
N ILE A 20 -0.44 7.65 2.74
CA ILE A 20 -0.59 8.82 1.88
C ILE A 20 0.58 9.77 2.14
N GLY A 21 1.49 9.87 1.17
CA GLY A 21 2.71 10.67 1.31
C GLY A 21 2.89 11.74 0.25
N ILE A 22 1.80 12.22 -0.35
CA ILE A 22 1.86 13.27 -1.38
C ILE A 22 1.75 14.68 -0.83
N GLY A 23 1.66 14.82 0.49
CA GLY A 23 1.48 16.09 1.19
C GLY A 23 0.01 16.41 1.42
N GLU A 24 -0.26 17.12 2.50
CA GLU A 24 -1.63 17.40 2.94
C GLU A 24 -2.44 18.19 1.91
N ALA A 25 -1.83 19.21 1.32
CA ALA A 25 -2.50 20.05 0.31
C ALA A 25 -2.88 19.25 -0.93
N ASN A 26 -1.97 18.39 -1.43
CA ASN A 26 -2.24 17.53 -2.57
C ASN A 26 -3.31 16.48 -2.24
N ALA A 27 -3.28 15.91 -1.03
CA ALA A 27 -4.27 14.93 -0.62
C ALA A 27 -5.67 15.53 -0.60
N LYS A 28 -5.80 16.74 -0.06
CA LYS A 28 -7.08 17.47 -0.06
C LYS A 28 -7.57 17.78 -1.47
N ARG A 29 -6.65 18.18 -2.35
CA ARG A 29 -6.97 18.47 -3.74
C ARG A 29 -7.45 17.21 -4.47
N TRP A 30 -6.78 16.07 -4.25
CA TRP A 30 -7.18 14.79 -4.86
C TRP A 30 -8.59 14.39 -4.45
N LEU A 31 -8.93 14.54 -3.17
CA LEU A 31 -10.28 14.25 -2.68
C LEU A 31 -11.31 15.18 -3.32
N ARG A 32 -10.99 16.48 -3.42
CA ARG A 32 -11.89 17.47 -4.02
C ARG A 32 -12.12 17.20 -5.50
N GLU A 33 -11.08 16.74 -6.22
CA GLU A 33 -11.15 16.46 -7.65
C GLU A 33 -11.67 15.05 -7.95
N GLY A 34 -11.89 14.23 -6.94
CA GLY A 34 -12.38 12.87 -7.11
C GLY A 34 -11.35 11.91 -7.68
N LYS A 35 -10.06 12.17 -7.45
CA LYS A 35 -8.99 11.27 -7.91
C LYS A 35 -8.95 9.99 -7.07
N THR A 36 -8.64 8.88 -7.73
CA THR A 36 -8.51 7.57 -7.10
C THR A 36 -7.39 7.54 -6.07
N SER A 37 -7.44 6.62 -5.18
CA SER A 37 -6.47 6.04 -4.26
C SER A 37 -6.88 6.14 -2.79
N PHE A 38 -7.63 7.12 -2.38
CA PHE A 38 -8.10 7.17 -0.99
C PHE A 38 -9.48 7.84 -0.85
N LEU A 39 -10.31 7.71 -1.88
CA LEU A 39 -11.70 8.16 -1.81
C LEU A 39 -12.46 7.34 -0.75
N PRO A 40 -13.43 7.95 -0.06
CA PRO A 40 -14.21 7.24 0.97
C PRO A 40 -14.86 5.95 0.47
N GLU A 41 -15.41 5.95 -0.74
CA GLU A 41 -16.03 4.77 -1.35
C GLU A 41 -15.02 3.66 -1.65
N GLU A 42 -13.78 4.02 -2.00
CA GLU A 42 -12.71 3.06 -2.23
C GLU A 42 -12.31 2.39 -0.91
N ARG A 43 -12.15 3.17 0.14
CA ARG A 43 -11.83 2.64 1.47
C ARG A 43 -12.96 1.81 2.04
N ALA A 44 -14.22 2.18 1.76
CA ALA A 44 -15.37 1.38 2.17
C ALA A 44 -15.36 0.00 1.51
N TRP A 45 -15.00 -0.06 0.22
CA TRP A 45 -14.84 -1.32 -0.49
C TRP A 45 -13.73 -2.18 0.14
N LEU A 46 -12.60 -1.58 0.45
CA LEU A 46 -11.49 -2.29 1.08
C LEU A 46 -11.87 -2.83 2.47
N GLU A 47 -12.66 -2.06 3.23
CA GLU A 47 -13.16 -2.50 4.53
C GLU A 47 -14.02 -3.76 4.43
N GLN A 48 -14.77 -3.92 3.34
CA GLN A 48 -15.53 -5.16 3.11
C GLN A 48 -14.61 -6.36 2.96
N LEU A 49 -13.47 -6.22 2.27
CA LEU A 49 -12.48 -7.28 2.14
C LEU A 49 -11.85 -7.61 3.49
N LYS A 50 -11.55 -6.61 4.28
CA LYS A 50 -10.99 -6.80 5.63
C LYS A 50 -11.99 -7.48 6.56
N ASN A 51 -13.26 -7.08 6.50
CA ASN A 51 -14.32 -7.68 7.30
C ASN A 51 -14.56 -9.14 6.93
N TRP A 52 -14.34 -9.52 5.67
CA TRP A 52 -14.39 -10.92 5.26
C TRP A 52 -13.26 -11.73 5.89
N GLY A 53 -12.13 -11.09 6.23
CA GLY A 53 -11.02 -11.74 6.92
C GLY A 53 -9.63 -11.46 6.34
N LEU A 54 -9.51 -10.62 5.33
CA LEU A 54 -8.20 -10.31 4.76
C LEU A 54 -7.45 -9.28 5.61
N ILE A 55 -6.17 -9.58 5.87
CA ILE A 55 -5.28 -8.76 6.70
C ILE A 55 -4.16 -8.22 5.82
N ASP A 56 -3.94 -6.91 5.86
CA ASP A 56 -2.82 -6.24 5.19
C ASP A 56 -1.52 -6.62 5.91
N THR A 57 -0.68 -7.44 5.27
CA THR A 57 0.51 -7.99 5.92
C THR A 57 1.53 -6.93 6.29
N PHE A 58 1.75 -5.94 5.42
CA PHE A 58 2.68 -4.85 5.73
C PHE A 58 2.21 -4.08 6.97
N ARG A 59 0.95 -3.66 6.96
CA ARG A 59 0.42 -2.84 8.06
C ARG A 59 0.31 -3.62 9.37
N SER A 60 0.04 -4.91 9.28
CA SER A 60 0.01 -5.78 10.45
C SER A 60 1.36 -5.84 11.17
N LEU A 61 2.46 -5.93 10.41
CA LEU A 61 3.80 -5.98 10.96
C LEU A 61 4.37 -4.59 11.29
N HIS A 62 3.86 -3.55 10.64
CA HIS A 62 4.35 -2.19 10.80
C HIS A 62 3.19 -1.21 11.06
N PRO A 63 2.51 -1.34 12.21
CA PRO A 63 1.26 -0.61 12.45
C PRO A 63 1.42 0.91 12.48
N ASP A 64 2.60 1.41 12.84
CA ASP A 64 2.85 2.85 13.00
C ASP A 64 3.80 3.43 11.95
N VAL A 65 4.25 2.62 11.00
CA VAL A 65 5.23 3.09 10.01
C VAL A 65 4.54 3.99 8.99
N SER A 66 5.12 5.16 8.77
CA SER A 66 4.78 6.06 7.67
C SER A 66 5.99 6.19 6.74
N ALA A 67 5.86 6.95 5.66
CA ALA A 67 6.95 7.24 4.73
C ALA A 67 7.52 6.01 4.01
N GLN A 68 6.68 4.99 3.82
CA GLN A 68 6.99 3.80 3.01
C GLN A 68 5.90 3.64 1.96
N TYR A 69 6.25 3.89 0.71
CA TYR A 69 5.29 3.96 -0.39
C TYR A 69 5.68 2.99 -1.50
N SER A 70 4.68 2.57 -2.29
CA SER A 70 4.88 1.63 -3.39
C SER A 70 4.72 2.28 -4.77
N TRP A 71 4.25 3.52 -4.83
CA TRP A 71 4.07 4.26 -6.07
C TRP A 71 4.54 5.69 -5.92
N PHE A 72 5.20 6.21 -6.97
CA PHE A 72 5.75 7.56 -6.99
C PHE A 72 5.54 8.15 -8.38
N ASP A 73 4.97 9.35 -8.43
CA ASP A 73 4.73 10.03 -9.70
C ASP A 73 6.06 10.41 -10.38
N TYR A 74 6.24 9.99 -11.62
CA TYR A 74 7.42 10.33 -12.41
C TYR A 74 7.51 11.85 -12.66
N ARG A 75 6.39 12.49 -13.00
CA ARG A 75 6.36 13.88 -13.40
C ARG A 75 6.82 14.83 -12.30
N SER A 76 6.43 14.53 -11.08
CA SER A 76 6.80 15.35 -9.92
C SER A 76 8.10 14.89 -9.26
N LYS A 77 8.77 13.85 -9.80
CA LYS A 77 9.96 13.24 -9.22
C LYS A 77 9.73 12.85 -7.76
N GLY A 78 8.57 12.25 -7.51
CA GLY A 78 8.13 11.93 -6.15
C GLY A 78 9.09 11.04 -5.39
N PHE A 79 9.77 10.10 -6.08
CA PHE A 79 10.69 9.19 -5.41
C PHE A 79 11.85 9.94 -4.74
N ASP A 80 12.43 10.95 -5.38
CA ASP A 80 13.56 11.69 -4.85
C ASP A 80 13.21 12.37 -3.52
N ASP A 81 11.97 12.84 -3.38
CA ASP A 81 11.47 13.50 -2.19
C ASP A 81 10.70 12.55 -1.25
N ASN A 82 10.68 11.26 -1.56
CA ASN A 82 9.86 10.25 -0.88
C ASN A 82 8.39 10.68 -0.77
N ARG A 83 7.84 11.18 -1.86
CA ARG A 83 6.43 11.56 -1.99
C ARG A 83 5.71 10.52 -2.81
N GLY A 84 4.88 9.73 -2.17
CA GLY A 84 4.22 8.64 -2.84
C GLY A 84 2.98 8.16 -2.11
N LEU A 85 2.48 7.03 -2.59
CA LEU A 85 1.33 6.34 -2.03
C LEU A 85 1.65 4.86 -1.90
N ARG A 86 1.20 4.23 -0.82
CA ARG A 86 1.25 2.77 -0.72
C ARG A 86 -0.08 2.23 -1.26
N ILE A 87 -0.06 1.69 -2.47
CA ILE A 87 -1.24 1.19 -3.18
C ILE A 87 -1.08 -0.24 -3.69
N ASP A 88 0.09 -0.82 -3.53
CA ASP A 88 0.37 -2.23 -3.84
C ASP A 88 0.42 -2.99 -2.52
N VAL A 89 -0.43 -4.00 -2.38
CA VAL A 89 -0.60 -4.68 -1.10
C VAL A 89 -0.53 -6.19 -1.25
N ILE A 90 -0.21 -6.84 -0.14
CA ILE A 90 -0.32 -8.28 0.04
C ILE A 90 -1.24 -8.47 1.23
N MET A 91 -2.42 -9.02 0.97
CA MET A 91 -3.40 -9.31 2.01
C MET A 91 -3.54 -10.82 2.18
N ALA A 92 -3.67 -11.26 3.40
CA ALA A 92 -3.73 -12.68 3.70
C ALA A 92 -4.84 -12.99 4.69
N THR A 93 -5.41 -14.17 4.56
CA THR A 93 -6.35 -14.68 5.55
C THR A 93 -5.67 -14.88 6.90
N PRO A 94 -6.40 -14.86 8.03
CA PRO A 94 -5.79 -14.95 9.36
C PRO A 94 -4.80 -16.11 9.54
N PRO A 95 -5.11 -17.35 9.14
CA PRO A 95 -4.13 -18.44 9.34
C PRO A 95 -2.84 -18.23 8.53
N LEU A 96 -2.91 -17.60 7.36
CA LEU A 96 -1.72 -17.29 6.58
C LEU A 96 -1.01 -16.05 7.16
N ALA A 97 -1.74 -15.00 7.50
CA ALA A 97 -1.19 -13.78 8.06
C ALA A 97 -0.40 -14.04 9.36
N GLN A 98 -0.84 -14.97 10.18
CA GLN A 98 -0.13 -15.37 11.40
C GLN A 98 1.26 -15.95 11.10
N ARG A 99 1.47 -16.44 9.89
CA ARG A 99 2.75 -17.00 9.46
C ARG A 99 3.65 -15.97 8.78
N CYS A 100 3.18 -14.75 8.61
CA CYS A 100 3.97 -13.68 7.99
C CYS A 100 5.00 -13.16 8.98
N ILE A 101 6.29 -13.29 8.61
CA ILE A 101 7.40 -12.90 9.49
C ILE A 101 8.09 -11.62 9.02
N GLU A 102 7.96 -11.29 7.73
CA GLU A 102 8.54 -10.07 7.16
C GLU A 102 7.62 -9.53 6.08
N SER A 103 7.57 -8.20 5.96
CA SER A 103 6.88 -7.51 4.88
C SER A 103 7.56 -6.17 4.66
N ALA A 104 7.87 -5.84 3.41
CA ALA A 104 8.58 -4.60 3.09
C ALA A 104 8.32 -4.16 1.66
N ILE A 105 8.83 -2.96 1.37
CA ILE A 105 8.81 -2.35 0.04
C ILE A 105 10.25 -2.17 -0.40
N ASP A 106 10.58 -2.63 -1.62
CA ASP A 106 11.95 -2.61 -2.12
C ASP A 106 12.30 -1.25 -2.73
N TYR A 107 12.78 -0.35 -1.88
CA TYR A 107 13.21 0.98 -2.30
C TYR A 107 14.48 0.95 -3.15
N GLU A 108 15.38 0.01 -2.90
CA GLU A 108 16.61 -0.11 -3.70
C GLU A 108 16.29 -0.38 -5.16
N LEU A 109 15.39 -1.32 -5.41
CA LEU A 109 15.00 -1.65 -6.77
C LEU A 109 14.24 -0.51 -7.43
N ARG A 110 13.41 0.23 -6.67
CA ARG A 110 12.71 1.42 -7.20
C ARG A 110 13.69 2.53 -7.60
N GLY A 111 14.83 2.61 -6.94
CA GLY A 111 15.83 3.66 -7.18
C GLY A 111 16.84 3.35 -8.29
N ILE A 112 16.72 2.25 -9.01
CA ILE A 112 17.64 1.93 -10.12
C ILE A 112 17.40 2.85 -11.32
N GLU A 113 18.32 2.80 -12.29
CA GLU A 113 18.17 3.54 -13.54
C GLU A 113 16.97 3.00 -14.32
N ARG A 114 16.13 3.91 -14.87
CA ARG A 114 14.91 3.60 -15.61
C ARG A 114 13.95 2.70 -14.82
N PRO A 115 13.57 3.09 -13.61
CA PRO A 115 12.71 2.25 -12.77
C PRO A 115 11.26 2.28 -13.24
N SER A 116 10.47 1.32 -12.76
CA SER A 116 9.01 1.44 -12.74
C SER A 116 8.61 2.60 -11.83
N ASP A 117 7.42 3.16 -12.00
CA ASP A 117 6.86 4.11 -11.03
C ASP A 117 6.36 3.40 -9.75
N HIS A 118 6.32 2.06 -9.76
CA HIS A 118 6.04 1.24 -8.58
C HIS A 118 7.32 0.65 -8.01
N ALA A 119 7.35 0.49 -6.69
CA ALA A 119 8.35 -0.29 -5.99
C ALA A 119 7.80 -1.70 -5.73
N PRO A 120 8.60 -2.75 -5.86
CA PRO A 120 8.15 -4.10 -5.51
C PRO A 120 7.77 -4.19 -4.03
N VAL A 121 6.69 -4.91 -3.75
CA VAL A 121 6.30 -5.23 -2.37
C VAL A 121 6.46 -6.72 -2.16
N TRP A 122 6.83 -7.10 -0.93
CA TRP A 122 7.05 -8.52 -0.63
C TRP A 122 6.67 -8.85 0.80
N SER A 123 6.31 -10.11 1.01
CA SER A 123 6.04 -10.67 2.33
C SER A 123 6.61 -12.08 2.39
N VAL A 124 7.10 -12.47 3.55
CA VAL A 124 7.64 -13.81 3.80
C VAL A 124 6.76 -14.51 4.82
N PHE A 125 6.35 -15.71 4.47
CA PHE A 125 5.54 -16.58 5.31
C PHE A 125 6.34 -17.83 5.69
N LYS A 126 6.15 -18.32 6.90
CA LYS A 126 6.96 -19.44 7.38
C LYS A 126 6.13 -20.60 7.93
#